data_aaede1b89ed9b383300c14af44a3251e
#
_entry.id   aaede1b89ed9b383300c14af44a3251e
#
_cell.length_a   1.000
_cell.length_b   1.000
_cell.length_c   1.000
_cell.angle_alpha   90.00
_cell.angle_beta   90.00
_cell.angle_gamma   90.00
#
_symmetry.space_group_name_H-M   'P 1'
#
loop_
_entity.id
_entity.type
_entity.pdbx_description
1 polymer ?
#
loop_
_entity_poly.entity_id
_entity_poly.type
_entity_poly.pdbx_seq_one_letter_code
_entity_poly.pdbx_strand_id
1 'polypeptide(L)'
;MALQSGNYVLDAQHSTVGFTVRHAMITKVHGQFTEFESVINFDADKPENSTAKATIQANSINTNNEERDNHLRSKDFFGTDENPTFEFVSTAIELQSEEKATVTGDLTINGITKPVTLDVDIFGSAEDPWGQTRVGFEAATKIDRTDFGIDYNAPIKTGGLLLGNEISLQIDGSAVKQ
;
A
#
# COMPACT_ATOMS: atom_id res chain seq x y z
N MET A 1 22.46 8.23 -7.07
CA MET A 1 23.45 7.44 -6.32
C MET A 1 22.98 6.00 -6.25
N ALA A 2 23.90 5.04 -6.15
CA ALA A 2 23.53 3.64 -5.92
C ALA A 2 22.81 3.49 -4.56
N LEU A 3 21.92 2.51 -4.48
CA LEU A 3 21.24 2.16 -3.23
C LEU A 3 22.27 1.67 -2.18
N GLN A 4 22.13 2.11 -0.96
CA GLN A 4 23.03 1.77 0.13
C GLN A 4 22.33 0.84 1.12
N SER A 5 23.05 -0.14 1.65
CA SER A 5 22.57 -0.96 2.76
C SER A 5 22.21 -0.11 3.98
N GLY A 6 21.16 -0.49 4.69
CA GLY A 6 20.73 0.17 5.92
C GLY A 6 19.25 0.02 6.21
N ASN A 7 18.85 0.61 7.31
CA ASN A 7 17.45 0.75 7.69
C ASN A 7 16.89 2.04 7.10
N TYR A 8 15.72 1.93 6.49
CA TYR A 8 14.99 3.05 5.93
C TYR A 8 13.60 3.11 6.55
N VAL A 9 13.15 4.31 6.82
CA VAL A 9 11.79 4.58 7.32
C VAL A 9 11.05 5.42 6.29
N LEU A 10 9.82 5.05 5.98
CA LEU A 10 8.97 5.78 5.05
C LEU A 10 8.61 7.15 5.66
N ASP A 11 8.88 8.21 4.91
CA ASP A 11 8.52 9.57 5.29
C ASP A 11 7.05 9.83 4.92
N ALA A 12 6.18 9.83 5.90
CA ALA A 12 4.74 10.00 5.69
C ALA A 12 4.36 11.36 5.10
N GLN A 13 5.20 12.39 5.26
CA GLN A 13 4.92 13.72 4.70
C GLN A 13 5.20 13.79 3.19
N HIS A 14 6.06 12.90 2.69
CA HIS A 14 6.45 12.84 1.29
C HIS A 14 6.08 11.49 0.65
N SER A 15 5.12 10.80 1.23
CA SER A 15 4.66 9.51 0.72
C SER A 15 3.14 9.45 0.69
N THR A 16 2.61 8.63 -0.21
CA THR A 16 1.18 8.41 -0.36
C THR A 16 0.90 6.91 -0.42
N VAL A 17 -0.07 6.45 0.34
CA VAL A 17 -0.63 5.10 0.24
C VAL A 17 -2.05 5.23 -0.29
N GLY A 18 -2.23 4.91 -1.56
CA GLY A 18 -3.47 5.13 -2.29
C GLY A 18 -4.08 3.86 -2.86
N PHE A 19 -5.35 3.95 -3.18
CA PHE A 19 -6.06 2.90 -3.90
C PHE A 19 -7.07 3.47 -4.89
N THR A 20 -7.46 2.64 -5.84
CA THR A 20 -8.47 2.95 -6.85
C THR A 20 -9.42 1.77 -6.99
N VAL A 21 -10.71 2.04 -7.05
CA VAL A 21 -11.77 1.07 -7.31
C VAL A 21 -12.72 1.58 -8.38
N ARG A 22 -13.28 0.68 -9.19
CA ARG A 22 -14.34 1.05 -10.14
C ARG A 22 -15.68 1.14 -9.44
N HIS A 23 -16.38 2.24 -9.70
CA HIS A 23 -17.73 2.52 -9.23
C HIS A 23 -18.72 2.48 -10.40
N ALA A 24 -19.83 1.78 -10.22
CA ALA A 24 -20.86 1.59 -11.25
C ALA A 24 -20.32 1.11 -12.61
N MET A 25 -19.19 0.39 -12.60
CA MET A 25 -18.49 -0.16 -13.76
C MET A 25 -17.88 0.88 -14.72
N ILE A 26 -18.09 2.17 -14.49
CA ILE A 26 -17.74 3.24 -15.45
C ILE A 26 -16.77 4.30 -14.92
N THR A 27 -16.77 4.59 -13.63
CA THR A 27 -15.89 5.61 -13.03
C THR A 27 -14.91 4.99 -12.04
N LYS A 28 -13.85 5.72 -11.73
CA LYS A 28 -12.89 5.36 -10.70
C LYS A 28 -13.09 6.24 -9.48
N VAL A 29 -13.11 5.60 -8.31
CA VAL A 29 -13.00 6.29 -7.03
C VAL A 29 -11.59 6.09 -6.51
N HIS A 30 -10.94 7.20 -6.15
CA HIS A 30 -9.62 7.22 -5.55
C HIS A 30 -9.74 7.47 -4.06
N GLY A 31 -8.95 6.75 -3.28
CA GLY A 31 -8.81 6.96 -1.87
C GLY A 31 -7.36 6.84 -1.42
N GLN A 32 -7.10 7.29 -0.22
CA GLN A 32 -5.78 7.16 0.40
C GLN A 32 -5.93 6.93 1.90
N PHE A 33 -4.86 6.41 2.49
CA PHE A 33 -4.69 6.34 3.94
C PHE A 33 -3.67 7.39 4.35
N THR A 34 -4.00 8.20 5.34
CA THR A 34 -3.16 9.34 5.77
C THR A 34 -2.24 9.02 6.94
N GLU A 35 -2.45 7.88 7.60
CA GLU A 35 -1.63 7.43 8.74
C GLU A 35 -1.08 6.03 8.47
N PHE A 36 0.20 5.95 8.28
CA PHE A 36 0.94 4.71 8.02
C PHE A 36 2.39 4.83 8.44
N GLU A 37 3.02 3.70 8.66
CA GLU A 37 4.46 3.60 8.91
C GLU A 37 5.03 2.39 8.17
N SER A 38 6.28 2.47 7.75
CA SER A 38 6.99 1.36 7.14
C SER A 38 8.46 1.42 7.47
N VAL A 39 9.05 0.26 7.73
CA VAL A 39 10.48 0.07 7.92
C VAL A 39 10.98 -0.92 6.88
N ILE A 40 12.04 -0.53 6.19
CA ILE A 40 12.71 -1.34 5.17
C ILE A 40 14.15 -1.56 5.63
N ASN A 41 14.57 -2.80 5.77
CA ASN A 41 15.96 -3.16 5.97
C ASN A 41 16.51 -3.64 4.63
N PHE A 42 17.38 -2.85 4.03
CA PHE A 42 17.93 -3.12 2.71
C PHE A 42 19.38 -3.58 2.80
N ASP A 43 19.71 -4.69 2.14
CA ASP A 43 21.05 -5.22 1.97
C ASP A 43 21.44 -5.09 0.49
N ALA A 44 22.34 -4.15 0.20
CA ALA A 44 22.77 -3.87 -1.17
C ALA A 44 23.65 -4.97 -1.77
N ASP A 45 24.36 -5.72 -0.92
CA ASP A 45 25.23 -6.81 -1.36
C ASP A 45 24.44 -8.11 -1.60
N LYS A 46 23.36 -8.30 -0.84
CA LYS A 46 22.45 -9.45 -0.93
C LYS A 46 20.99 -8.98 -0.80
N PRO A 47 20.41 -8.40 -1.87
CA PRO A 47 19.05 -7.87 -1.83
C PRO A 47 17.99 -8.87 -1.37
N GLU A 48 18.22 -10.15 -1.57
CA GLU A 48 17.35 -11.24 -1.11
C GLU A 48 17.27 -11.36 0.43
N ASN A 49 18.22 -10.78 1.17
CA ASN A 49 18.17 -10.69 2.63
C ASN A 49 17.37 -9.46 3.13
N SER A 50 16.95 -8.59 2.22
CA SER A 50 16.21 -7.40 2.58
C SER A 50 14.82 -7.75 3.08
N THR A 51 14.27 -6.88 3.95
CA THR A 51 12.92 -7.04 4.51
C THR A 51 12.17 -5.71 4.49
N ALA A 52 10.85 -5.78 4.40
CA ALA A 52 9.97 -4.64 4.52
C ALA A 52 8.77 -4.99 5.39
N LYS A 53 8.36 -4.06 6.25
CA LYS A 53 7.17 -4.17 7.07
C LYS A 53 6.43 -2.84 7.05
N ALA A 54 5.11 -2.89 6.91
CA ALA A 54 4.26 -1.71 6.94
C ALA A 54 3.03 -1.93 7.80
N THR A 55 2.60 -0.86 8.47
CA THR A 55 1.35 -0.80 9.23
C THR A 55 0.58 0.42 8.79
N ILE A 56 -0.69 0.24 8.44
CA ILE A 56 -1.58 1.29 7.93
C ILE A 56 -2.76 1.38 8.88
N GLN A 57 -3.07 2.60 9.36
CA GLN A 57 -4.25 2.84 10.19
C GLN A 57 -5.49 2.86 9.30
N ALA A 58 -6.38 1.88 9.46
CA ALA A 58 -7.58 1.73 8.65
C ALA A 58 -8.53 2.92 8.79
N ASN A 59 -8.60 3.53 9.98
CA ASN A 59 -9.38 4.73 10.24
C ASN A 59 -8.92 5.97 9.48
N SER A 60 -7.68 5.98 9.00
CA SER A 60 -7.11 7.12 8.28
C SER A 60 -7.56 7.22 6.83
N ILE A 61 -8.50 6.39 6.43
CA ILE A 61 -9.06 6.43 5.07
C ILE A 61 -9.64 7.80 4.73
N ASN A 62 -9.32 8.28 3.54
CA ASN A 62 -9.81 9.54 3.01
C ASN A 62 -10.12 9.39 1.51
N THR A 63 -11.39 9.49 1.16
CA THR A 63 -11.88 9.50 -0.22
C THR A 63 -12.47 10.86 -0.61
N ASN A 64 -12.20 11.91 0.18
CA ASN A 64 -12.79 13.24 0.03
C ASN A 64 -14.32 13.28 0.15
N ASN A 65 -14.90 12.36 0.89
CA ASN A 65 -16.32 12.28 1.17
C ASN A 65 -16.51 11.61 2.54
N GLU A 66 -16.91 12.39 3.53
CA GLU A 66 -16.99 11.92 4.93
C GLU A 66 -18.03 10.82 5.14
N GLU A 67 -19.17 10.91 4.47
CA GLU A 67 -20.23 9.88 4.55
C GLU A 67 -19.71 8.55 4.00
N ARG A 68 -19.03 8.57 2.86
CA ARG A 68 -18.40 7.39 2.28
C ARG A 68 -17.27 6.86 3.16
N ASP A 69 -16.42 7.72 3.71
CA ASP A 69 -15.34 7.32 4.60
C ASP A 69 -15.87 6.65 5.87
N ASN A 70 -16.95 7.16 6.45
CA ASN A 70 -17.62 6.54 7.58
C ASN A 70 -18.22 5.18 7.24
N HIS A 71 -18.80 5.01 6.05
CA HIS A 71 -19.29 3.73 5.57
C HIS A 71 -18.14 2.72 5.37
N LEU A 72 -17.01 3.16 4.83
CA LEU A 72 -15.81 2.33 4.66
C LEU A 72 -15.23 1.86 6.00
N ARG A 73 -15.33 2.65 7.05
CA ARG A 73 -14.92 2.26 8.42
C ARG A 73 -15.87 1.26 9.08
N SER A 74 -17.10 1.15 8.59
CA SER A 74 -18.11 0.26 9.15
C SER A 74 -17.82 -1.22 8.87
N LYS A 75 -18.61 -2.10 9.51
CA LYS A 75 -18.51 -3.56 9.32
C LYS A 75 -18.85 -4.04 7.90
N ASP A 76 -19.49 -3.20 7.08
CA ASP A 76 -19.71 -3.50 5.67
C ASP A 76 -18.40 -3.56 4.88
N PHE A 77 -17.36 -2.89 5.35
CA PHE A 77 -16.04 -2.82 4.72
C PHE A 77 -14.91 -3.18 5.68
N PHE A 78 -14.27 -2.20 6.32
CA PHE A 78 -13.04 -2.46 7.10
C PHE A 78 -13.31 -2.88 8.53
N GLY A 79 -14.45 -2.52 9.11
CA GLY A 79 -14.74 -2.82 10.51
C GLY A 79 -13.63 -2.33 11.43
N THR A 80 -13.28 -1.05 11.34
CA THR A 80 -12.07 -0.49 11.96
C THR A 80 -12.06 -0.55 13.48
N ASP A 81 -13.21 -0.70 14.12
CA ASP A 81 -13.29 -0.91 15.57
C ASP A 81 -12.73 -2.28 16.00
N GLU A 82 -12.86 -3.30 15.16
CA GLU A 82 -12.35 -4.65 15.39
C GLU A 82 -11.01 -4.90 14.71
N ASN A 83 -10.79 -4.23 13.56
CA ASN A 83 -9.59 -4.36 12.73
C ASN A 83 -8.99 -2.96 12.47
N PRO A 84 -8.28 -2.39 13.45
CA PRO A 84 -7.81 -1.01 13.37
C PRO A 84 -6.67 -0.78 12.38
N THR A 85 -5.93 -1.85 12.02
CA THR A 85 -4.76 -1.75 11.15
C THR A 85 -4.81 -2.74 10.00
N PHE A 86 -4.17 -2.35 8.88
CA PHE A 86 -3.72 -3.27 7.85
C PHE A 86 -2.22 -3.48 8.02
N GLU A 87 -1.73 -4.67 7.79
CA GLU A 87 -0.33 -5.02 7.96
C GLU A 87 0.22 -5.70 6.72
N PHE A 88 1.46 -5.36 6.38
CA PHE A 88 2.22 -6.02 5.35
C PHE A 88 3.57 -6.45 5.91
N VAL A 89 3.95 -7.71 5.66
CA VAL A 89 5.25 -8.27 6.03
C VAL A 89 5.83 -8.97 4.82
N SER A 90 6.96 -8.49 4.33
CA SER A 90 7.62 -9.10 3.17
C SER A 90 8.08 -10.53 3.47
N THR A 91 7.97 -11.40 2.48
CA THR A 91 8.50 -12.77 2.50
C THR A 91 9.64 -12.97 1.51
N ALA A 92 9.70 -12.16 0.45
CA ALA A 92 10.77 -12.16 -0.52
C ALA A 92 10.93 -10.77 -1.16
N ILE A 93 12.16 -10.32 -1.31
CA ILE A 93 12.52 -9.11 -2.06
C ILE A 93 13.51 -9.50 -3.14
N GLU A 94 13.17 -9.26 -4.39
CA GLU A 94 13.98 -9.58 -5.55
C GLU A 94 14.28 -8.31 -6.33
N LEU A 95 15.55 -7.95 -6.39
CA LEU A 95 16.02 -6.84 -7.21
C LEU A 95 16.24 -7.32 -8.65
N GLN A 96 15.47 -6.81 -9.59
CA GLN A 96 15.57 -7.17 -11.01
C GLN A 96 16.58 -6.29 -11.74
N SER A 97 16.74 -5.05 -11.29
CA SER A 97 17.71 -4.07 -11.75
C SER A 97 17.90 -3.00 -10.67
N GLU A 98 18.76 -2.02 -10.90
CA GLU A 98 18.90 -0.85 -10.01
C GLU A 98 17.60 -0.02 -9.90
N GLU A 99 16.70 -0.14 -10.88
CA GLU A 99 15.48 0.65 -10.99
C GLU A 99 14.21 -0.19 -10.75
N LYS A 100 14.32 -1.51 -10.59
CA LYS A 100 13.15 -2.40 -10.48
C LYS A 100 13.35 -3.49 -9.45
N ALA A 101 12.32 -3.67 -8.63
CA ALA A 101 12.24 -4.76 -7.67
C ALA A 101 10.84 -5.40 -7.66
N THR A 102 10.78 -6.61 -7.17
CA THR A 102 9.54 -7.29 -6.82
C THR A 102 9.56 -7.59 -5.32
N VAL A 103 8.50 -7.18 -4.63
CA VAL A 103 8.34 -7.42 -3.20
C VAL A 103 7.11 -8.29 -2.98
N THR A 104 7.33 -9.53 -2.56
CA THR A 104 6.25 -10.44 -2.16
C THR A 104 6.11 -10.43 -0.64
N GLY A 105 4.90 -10.46 -0.14
CA GLY A 105 4.65 -10.47 1.29
C GLY A 105 3.23 -10.84 1.65
N ASP A 106 3.01 -10.98 2.93
CA ASP A 106 1.71 -11.27 3.52
C ASP A 106 0.99 -9.96 3.87
N LEU A 107 -0.14 -9.73 3.20
CA LEU A 107 -1.02 -8.60 3.47
C LEU A 107 -2.20 -9.07 4.33
N THR A 108 -2.40 -8.41 5.46
CA THR A 108 -3.53 -8.67 6.37
C THR A 108 -4.49 -7.49 6.33
N ILE A 109 -5.72 -7.75 5.90
CA ILE A 109 -6.84 -6.81 5.90
C ILE A 109 -8.04 -7.52 6.52
N ASN A 110 -8.79 -6.85 7.38
CA ASN A 110 -10.00 -7.40 8.00
C ASN A 110 -9.72 -8.74 8.72
N GLY A 111 -8.54 -8.88 9.32
CA GLY A 111 -8.13 -10.11 10.02
C GLY A 111 -7.78 -11.29 9.10
N ILE A 112 -7.80 -11.10 7.79
CA ILE A 112 -7.50 -12.14 6.78
C ILE A 112 -6.16 -11.82 6.12
N THR A 113 -5.27 -12.82 6.10
CA THR A 113 -3.93 -12.71 5.53
C THR A 113 -3.85 -13.44 4.19
N LYS A 114 -3.38 -12.75 3.17
CA LYS A 114 -3.13 -13.30 1.83
C LYS A 114 -1.78 -12.85 1.29
N PRO A 115 -1.08 -13.70 0.53
CA PRO A 115 0.14 -13.27 -0.15
C PRO A 115 -0.19 -12.30 -1.28
N VAL A 116 0.60 -11.24 -1.40
CA VAL A 116 0.53 -10.27 -2.49
C VAL A 116 1.93 -9.98 -3.00
N THR A 117 2.02 -9.55 -4.25
CA THR A 117 3.28 -9.17 -4.89
C THR A 117 3.17 -7.74 -5.38
N LEU A 118 4.11 -6.91 -4.97
CA LEU A 118 4.25 -5.52 -5.38
C LEU A 118 5.31 -5.42 -6.47
N ASP A 119 4.96 -4.77 -7.57
CA ASP A 119 5.93 -4.30 -8.55
C ASP A 119 6.46 -2.95 -8.10
N VAL A 120 7.77 -2.80 -8.00
CA VAL A 120 8.42 -1.62 -7.45
C VAL A 120 9.34 -0.99 -8.50
N ASP A 121 9.09 0.27 -8.82
CA ASP A 121 9.98 1.13 -9.59
C ASP A 121 10.77 2.03 -8.63
N ILE A 122 12.10 2.01 -8.76
CA ILE A 122 13.03 2.74 -7.90
C ILE A 122 13.62 3.90 -8.71
N PHE A 123 13.40 5.13 -8.24
CA PHE A 123 13.86 6.35 -8.95
C PHE A 123 15.25 6.81 -8.56
N GLY A 124 15.85 6.11 -7.61
CA GLY A 124 17.21 6.36 -7.17
C GLY A 124 17.31 6.91 -5.75
N SER A 125 18.54 7.26 -5.39
CA SER A 125 18.90 7.76 -4.07
C SER A 125 19.54 9.14 -4.20
N ALA A 126 19.18 10.05 -3.30
CA ALA A 126 19.73 11.39 -3.21
C ALA A 126 19.97 11.78 -1.76
N GLU A 127 20.93 12.66 -1.53
CA GLU A 127 21.10 13.32 -0.23
C GLU A 127 20.28 14.62 -0.22
N ASP A 128 19.45 14.79 0.79
CA ASP A 128 18.67 16.01 0.96
C ASP A 128 19.53 17.16 1.55
N PRO A 129 19.02 18.42 1.58
CA PRO A 129 19.77 19.55 2.12
C PRO A 129 20.18 19.44 3.59
N TRP A 130 19.60 18.50 4.32
CA TRP A 130 19.92 18.23 5.73
C TRP A 130 20.88 17.05 5.92
N GLY A 131 21.39 16.50 4.81
CA GLY A 131 22.36 15.39 4.85
C GLY A 131 21.74 14.00 5.02
N GLN A 132 20.40 13.87 4.83
CA GLN A 132 19.75 12.58 4.91
C GLN A 132 19.71 11.88 3.54
N THR A 133 20.08 10.63 3.49
CA THR A 133 19.92 9.82 2.28
C THR A 133 18.45 9.41 2.11
N ARG A 134 17.86 9.76 0.99
CA ARG A 134 16.49 9.41 0.60
C ARG A 134 16.47 8.53 -0.62
N VAL A 135 15.52 7.60 -0.66
CA VAL A 135 15.23 6.74 -1.81
C VAL A 135 13.78 6.98 -2.22
N GLY A 136 13.59 7.36 -3.48
CA GLY A 136 12.25 7.49 -4.07
C GLY A 136 11.84 6.21 -4.79
N PHE A 137 10.59 5.78 -4.60
CA PHE A 137 10.04 4.60 -5.28
C PHE A 137 8.54 4.70 -5.47
N GLU A 138 8.04 3.95 -6.45
CA GLU A 138 6.62 3.63 -6.59
C GLU A 138 6.44 2.12 -6.44
N ALA A 139 5.40 1.70 -5.73
CA ALA A 139 5.01 0.31 -5.62
C ALA A 139 3.54 0.15 -5.99
N ALA A 140 3.22 -0.86 -6.77
CA ALA A 140 1.88 -1.10 -7.26
C ALA A 140 1.50 -2.58 -7.22
N THR A 141 0.24 -2.85 -6.96
CA THR A 141 -0.35 -4.18 -7.09
C THR A 141 -1.86 -4.07 -7.28
N LYS A 142 -2.49 -5.19 -7.60
CA LYS A 142 -3.93 -5.34 -7.64
C LYS A 142 -4.34 -6.48 -6.73
N ILE A 143 -5.40 -6.26 -5.98
CA ILE A 143 -5.99 -7.27 -5.09
C ILE A 143 -7.48 -7.42 -5.39
N ASP A 144 -8.05 -8.56 -5.05
CA ASP A 144 -9.49 -8.76 -4.99
C ASP A 144 -9.95 -8.53 -3.54
N ARG A 145 -10.81 -7.53 -3.32
CA ARG A 145 -11.30 -7.19 -1.97
C ARG A 145 -12.07 -8.33 -1.31
N THR A 146 -12.68 -9.19 -2.09
CA THR A 146 -13.44 -10.34 -1.58
C THR A 146 -12.55 -11.41 -0.95
N ASP A 147 -11.27 -11.51 -1.37
CA ASP A 147 -10.27 -12.37 -0.74
C ASP A 147 -10.01 -11.99 0.73
N PHE A 148 -10.31 -10.75 1.09
CA PHE A 148 -10.18 -10.21 2.46
C PHE A 148 -11.54 -10.08 3.18
N GLY A 149 -12.57 -10.78 2.70
CA GLY A 149 -13.89 -10.78 3.32
C GLY A 149 -14.67 -9.47 3.15
N ILE A 150 -14.23 -8.57 2.27
CA ILE A 150 -14.89 -7.30 1.97
C ILE A 150 -15.76 -7.51 0.73
N ASP A 151 -16.96 -7.99 0.94
CA ASP A 151 -17.87 -8.42 -0.13
C ASP A 151 -19.14 -7.55 -0.26
N TYR A 152 -19.28 -6.51 0.57
CA TYR A 152 -20.40 -5.56 0.44
C TYR A 152 -20.53 -5.04 -0.99
N ASN A 153 -21.74 -5.07 -1.51
CA ASN A 153 -22.08 -4.53 -2.81
C ASN A 153 -23.57 -4.21 -2.90
N ALA A 154 -23.96 -3.50 -3.94
CA ALA A 154 -25.34 -3.19 -4.24
C ALA A 154 -25.60 -3.34 -5.73
N PRO A 155 -26.78 -3.84 -6.16
CA PRO A 155 -27.16 -3.87 -7.56
C PRO A 155 -27.48 -2.46 -8.06
N ILE A 156 -27.15 -2.20 -9.32
CA ILE A 156 -27.53 -0.96 -10.01
C ILE A 156 -28.67 -1.23 -11.00
N LYS A 157 -29.52 -0.23 -11.20
CA LYS A 157 -30.76 -0.36 -12.01
C LYS A 157 -30.50 -0.76 -13.46
N THR A 158 -29.35 -0.40 -13.98
CA THR A 158 -28.96 -0.72 -15.37
C THR A 158 -28.33 -2.10 -15.53
N GLY A 159 -28.28 -2.89 -14.45
CA GLY A 159 -27.62 -4.20 -14.40
C GLY A 159 -26.15 -4.08 -13.97
N GLY A 160 -25.67 -5.09 -13.24
CA GLY A 160 -24.33 -5.12 -12.65
C GLY A 160 -24.30 -4.66 -11.19
N LEU A 161 -23.10 -4.47 -10.68
CA LEU A 161 -22.84 -4.14 -9.28
C LEU A 161 -22.21 -2.76 -9.14
N LEU A 162 -22.45 -2.14 -7.97
CA LEU A 162 -21.99 -0.79 -7.65
C LEU A 162 -20.47 -0.71 -7.56
N LEU A 163 -19.82 -1.72 -6.96
CA LEU A 163 -18.39 -1.75 -6.72
C LEU A 163 -17.73 -2.90 -7.47
N GLY A 164 -16.60 -2.61 -8.11
CA GLY A 164 -15.70 -3.63 -8.62
C GLY A 164 -15.02 -4.40 -7.48
N ASN A 165 -14.59 -5.63 -7.76
CA ASN A 165 -13.84 -6.44 -6.80
C ASN A 165 -12.35 -6.13 -6.84
N GLU A 166 -11.82 -5.80 -8.00
CA GLU A 166 -10.40 -5.45 -8.17
C GLU A 166 -10.12 -4.05 -7.58
N ILE A 167 -9.16 -4.01 -6.68
CA ILE A 167 -8.63 -2.81 -6.08
C ILE A 167 -7.19 -2.64 -6.56
N SER A 168 -6.89 -1.50 -7.19
CA SER A 168 -5.51 -1.13 -7.51
C SER A 168 -4.91 -0.40 -6.31
N LEU A 169 -3.78 -0.89 -5.82
CA LEU A 169 -3.00 -0.27 -4.75
C LEU A 169 -1.79 0.41 -5.37
N GLN A 170 -1.49 1.62 -4.92
CA GLN A 170 -0.33 2.39 -5.35
C GLN A 170 0.29 3.11 -4.15
N ILE A 171 1.59 2.98 -4.02
CA ILE A 171 2.38 3.66 -3.00
C ILE A 171 3.42 4.50 -3.72
N ASP A 172 3.39 5.80 -3.46
CA ASP A 172 4.46 6.73 -3.87
C ASP A 172 5.29 6.99 -2.62
N GLY A 173 6.51 6.49 -2.58
CA GLY A 173 7.31 6.42 -1.36
C GLY A 173 8.58 7.26 -1.40
N SER A 174 8.84 7.93 -0.30
CA SER A 174 10.13 8.52 0.03
C SER A 174 10.63 7.89 1.32
N ALA A 175 11.64 7.04 1.22
CA ALA A 175 12.23 6.35 2.37
C ALA A 175 13.53 7.03 2.78
N VAL A 176 13.68 7.30 4.08
CA VAL A 176 14.81 7.99 4.68
C VAL A 176 15.69 7.00 5.43
N LYS A 177 16.98 6.99 5.10
CA LYS A 177 17.98 6.17 5.80
C LYS A 177 18.17 6.65 7.24
N GLN A 178 18.16 5.71 8.17
CA GLN A 178 18.34 5.94 9.61
C GLN A 178 19.80 5.80 10.03
#